data_84b8177d795069099926413c3526b24e
#
_entry.id   84b8177d795069099926413c3526b24e
#
_cell.length_a   1.000
_cell.length_b   1.000
_cell.length_c   1.000
_cell.angle_alpha   90.00
_cell.angle_beta   90.00
_cell.angle_gamma   90.00
#
_symmetry.space_group_name_H-M   'P 1'
#
loop_
_entity.id
_entity.type
_entity.pdbx_description
1 polymer ?
#
loop_
_entity_poly.entity_id
_entity_poly.type
_entity_poly.pdbx_seq_one_letter_code
_entity_poly.pdbx_strand_id
1 'polypeptide(L)'
;RYKIHDIELVVDRLQVTDELKARLSQSVQQTLKLGKDLMFVAPPPPERGIRKDSAKRKSLFKSEDAEAPPSEGFGEAQYSKMLMCEDTGISYEEPSPNAFSFNSPYGACPVCKGLGTTFHINMEAVIPDRSLSIGEGGIAPLGGEREAYVYKQAQDVAKKNKISLTKPIREIPQKSLNVLLYGNEEGVESEVDFENMQVDPQAPYEGIVNMLYRWFNNGHREELRNWAEDYMQLKPCESCGGAKLKKESLWFKVAGRNISDLSNMNLDNLAAWLDGIELRISNKQNIIGKDVLKEIRERLQFLLDV
;
A
#
# COMPACT_ATOMS: atom_id res chain seq x y z
N ARG A 1 -4.23 24.69 8.04
CA ARG A 1 -3.98 23.58 7.09
C ARG A 1 -2.98 24.05 6.06
N TYR A 2 -1.79 23.50 6.06
CA TYR A 2 -0.78 23.75 5.04
C TYR A 2 -1.22 23.00 3.78
N LYS A 3 -1.39 23.72 2.66
CA LYS A 3 -1.59 23.09 1.34
C LYS A 3 -0.21 22.81 0.76
N ILE A 4 0.00 21.62 0.25
CA ILE A 4 1.18 21.29 -0.54
C ILE A 4 1.05 22.04 -1.86
N HIS A 5 2.06 22.84 -2.20
CA HIS A 5 2.14 23.58 -3.46
C HIS A 5 3.33 23.05 -4.24
N ASP A 6 3.12 22.68 -5.48
CA ASP A 6 4.19 22.36 -6.41
C ASP A 6 4.73 23.70 -6.96
N ILE A 7 6.03 23.87 -6.88
CA ILE A 7 6.73 25.07 -7.36
C ILE A 7 7.63 24.64 -8.53
N GLU A 8 7.34 25.15 -9.72
CA GLU A 8 8.12 24.92 -10.92
C GLU A 8 8.97 26.15 -11.25
N LEU A 9 10.25 25.93 -11.53
CA LEU A 9 11.16 26.97 -11.97
C LEU A 9 11.42 26.83 -13.48
N VAL A 10 11.00 27.78 -14.27
CA VAL A 10 11.32 27.84 -15.69
C VAL A 10 12.76 28.34 -15.85
N VAL A 11 13.65 27.45 -16.29
CA VAL A 11 15.10 27.76 -16.46
C VAL A 11 15.39 28.39 -17.82
N ASP A 12 14.77 27.87 -18.90
CA ASP A 12 14.99 28.40 -20.25
C ASP A 12 13.75 28.16 -21.13
N ARG A 13 13.63 28.95 -22.19
CA ARG A 13 12.64 28.79 -23.28
C ARG A 13 13.38 28.72 -24.59
N LEU A 14 13.33 27.56 -25.25
CA LEU A 14 14.05 27.27 -26.46
C LEU A 14 13.09 26.98 -27.62
N GLN A 15 13.45 27.50 -28.79
CA GLN A 15 12.86 27.06 -30.03
C GLN A 15 13.81 26.06 -30.68
N VAL A 16 13.38 24.84 -30.93
CA VAL A 16 14.25 23.76 -31.42
C VAL A 16 14.72 24.08 -32.83
N THR A 17 16.05 24.30 -32.96
CA THR A 17 16.74 24.45 -34.25
C THR A 17 18.07 23.71 -34.17
N ASP A 18 18.62 23.28 -35.30
CA ASP A 18 19.85 22.50 -35.35
C ASP A 18 21.11 23.23 -34.79
N GLU A 19 21.09 24.56 -34.77
CA GLU A 19 22.17 25.41 -34.27
C GLU A 19 22.24 25.55 -32.74
N LEU A 20 21.15 25.14 -32.04
CA LEU A 20 21.00 25.35 -30.59
C LEU A 20 21.55 24.24 -29.70
N LYS A 21 22.23 23.25 -30.27
CA LYS A 21 22.67 22.06 -29.52
C LYS A 21 23.53 22.41 -28.27
N ALA A 22 24.42 23.39 -28.41
CA ALA A 22 25.27 23.82 -27.31
C ALA A 22 24.47 24.51 -26.19
N ARG A 23 23.57 25.41 -26.55
CA ARG A 23 22.67 26.09 -25.58
C ARG A 23 21.72 25.12 -24.90
N LEU A 24 21.12 24.20 -25.66
CA LEU A 24 20.27 23.14 -25.12
C LEU A 24 21.02 22.32 -24.07
N SER A 25 22.27 21.87 -24.38
CA SER A 25 23.09 21.12 -23.43
C SER A 25 23.35 21.89 -22.14
N GLN A 26 23.64 23.18 -22.26
CA GLN A 26 23.88 24.05 -21.09
C GLN A 26 22.61 24.25 -20.27
N SER A 27 21.47 24.47 -20.91
CA SER A 27 20.17 24.62 -20.22
C SER A 27 19.74 23.35 -19.52
N VAL A 28 19.94 22.18 -20.15
CA VAL A 28 19.68 20.85 -19.53
C VAL A 28 20.56 20.64 -18.30
N GLN A 29 21.88 20.93 -18.38
CA GLN A 29 22.77 20.79 -17.23
C GLN A 29 22.37 21.73 -16.09
N GLN A 30 22.02 22.96 -16.39
CA GLN A 30 21.59 23.92 -15.40
C GLN A 30 20.26 23.53 -14.74
N THR A 31 19.29 23.05 -15.54
CA THR A 31 18.00 22.58 -15.04
C THR A 31 18.14 21.38 -14.13
N LEU A 32 18.92 20.37 -14.53
CA LEU A 32 19.21 19.19 -13.71
C LEU A 32 19.93 19.55 -12.40
N LYS A 33 20.87 20.53 -12.45
CA LYS A 33 21.55 21.01 -11.24
C LYS A 33 20.57 21.70 -10.26
N LEU A 34 19.67 22.54 -10.75
CA LEU A 34 18.69 23.26 -9.93
C LEU A 34 17.56 22.33 -9.44
N GLY A 35 17.13 21.40 -10.29
CA GLY A 35 16.07 20.43 -10.01
C GLY A 35 16.52 19.15 -9.29
N LYS A 36 17.77 19.12 -8.78
CA LYS A 36 18.33 17.93 -8.10
C LYS A 36 18.22 16.67 -8.99
N ASP A 37 18.73 16.76 -10.20
CA ASP A 37 18.71 15.75 -11.23
C ASP A 37 17.33 15.42 -11.84
N LEU A 38 16.33 16.26 -11.59
CA LEU A 38 15.00 16.19 -12.18
C LEU A 38 14.73 17.41 -13.05
N MET A 39 14.17 17.21 -14.24
CA MET A 39 13.72 18.29 -15.13
C MET A 39 12.44 17.93 -15.85
N PHE A 40 11.68 18.96 -16.24
CA PHE A 40 10.51 18.84 -17.08
C PHE A 40 10.71 19.59 -18.38
N VAL A 41 10.22 19.02 -19.48
CA VAL A 41 10.13 19.69 -20.76
C VAL A 41 8.64 19.87 -21.05
N ALA A 42 8.18 21.11 -21.05
CA ALA A 42 6.80 21.45 -21.31
C ALA A 42 6.63 22.12 -22.68
N PRO A 43 5.54 21.86 -23.40
CA PRO A 43 5.20 22.63 -24.61
C PRO A 43 4.94 24.10 -24.25
N PRO A 44 5.01 25.03 -25.23
CA PRO A 44 4.70 26.43 -24.97
C PRO A 44 3.26 26.55 -24.43
N PRO A 45 3.00 27.47 -23.47
CA PRO A 45 1.64 27.69 -23.01
C PRO A 45 0.76 28.14 -24.18
N PRO A 46 -0.50 27.68 -24.25
CA PRO A 46 -1.41 28.08 -25.30
C PRO A 46 -1.55 29.60 -25.33
N GLU A 47 -1.56 30.17 -26.52
CA GLU A 47 -1.72 31.62 -26.70
C GLU A 47 -2.95 32.14 -25.93
N ARG A 48 -2.80 33.29 -25.29
CA ARG A 48 -3.83 33.89 -24.42
C ARG A 48 -5.15 34.09 -25.18
N GLY A 49 -6.08 33.15 -25.03
CA GLY A 49 -7.40 33.25 -25.65
C GLY A 49 -8.49 32.39 -25.02
N ILE A 50 -8.15 31.35 -24.29
CA ILE A 50 -9.17 30.46 -23.73
C ILE A 50 -8.80 30.14 -22.26
N ARG A 51 -9.38 30.88 -21.31
CA ARG A 51 -9.48 30.44 -19.93
C ARG A 51 -10.42 29.23 -19.90
N LYS A 52 -9.88 28.04 -19.93
CA LYS A 52 -10.60 26.83 -19.47
C LYS A 52 -10.01 26.44 -18.14
N ASP A 53 -10.90 26.44 -17.17
CA ASP A 53 -10.78 26.09 -15.77
C ASP A 53 -9.55 25.31 -15.34
N SER A 54 -8.75 25.94 -14.49
CA SER A 54 -7.60 25.40 -13.76
C SER A 54 -7.98 24.44 -12.62
N ALA A 55 -9.15 23.82 -12.66
CA ALA A 55 -9.70 23.04 -11.56
C ALA A 55 -9.51 21.51 -11.68
N LYS A 56 -8.69 21.02 -12.63
CA LYS A 56 -8.43 19.57 -12.76
C LYS A 56 -6.95 19.24 -13.03
N ARG A 57 -6.01 19.91 -12.36
CA ARG A 57 -4.67 19.34 -12.20
C ARG A 57 -4.70 18.43 -10.96
N LYS A 58 -5.05 17.18 -11.15
CA LYS A 58 -4.83 16.14 -10.15
C LYS A 58 -3.33 15.93 -10.06
N SER A 59 -2.77 16.08 -8.86
CA SER A 59 -1.39 15.75 -8.54
C SER A 59 -1.07 14.34 -9.04
N LEU A 60 -0.01 14.21 -9.83
CA LEU A 60 0.49 12.94 -10.38
C LEU A 60 1.21 12.05 -9.33
N PHE A 61 1.07 12.37 -8.04
CA PHE A 61 1.55 11.56 -6.93
C PHE A 61 0.38 10.84 -6.24
N LYS A 62 -0.27 9.94 -6.95
CA LYS A 62 -0.97 8.81 -6.34
C LYS A 62 -0.34 7.55 -6.91
N SER A 63 0.47 6.94 -6.09
CA SER A 63 0.87 5.55 -6.19
C SER A 63 -0.35 4.68 -5.99
N GLU A 64 -1.05 4.32 -7.05
CA GLU A 64 -1.95 3.18 -7.11
C GLU A 64 -2.21 2.88 -8.59
N ASP A 65 -1.79 1.66 -9.00
CA ASP A 65 -2.11 0.99 -10.26
C ASP A 65 -1.88 1.80 -11.54
N ALA A 66 -0.62 1.82 -11.99
CA ALA A 66 -0.24 2.40 -13.26
C ALA A 66 -0.48 1.42 -14.41
N GLU A 67 -1.68 1.44 -14.97
CA GLU A 67 -1.82 1.31 -16.41
C GLU A 67 -1.50 2.68 -17.01
N ALA A 68 -0.36 2.78 -17.71
CA ALA A 68 0.04 4.00 -18.38
C ALA A 68 -1.01 4.36 -19.47
N PRO A 69 -1.54 5.59 -19.48
CA PRO A 69 -2.37 6.02 -20.60
C PRO A 69 -1.49 6.17 -21.84
N PRO A 70 -2.00 5.83 -23.04
CA PRO A 70 -1.29 6.04 -24.29
C PRO A 70 -1.01 7.54 -24.48
N SER A 71 0.22 7.86 -24.83
CA SER A 71 0.71 9.21 -25.12
C SER A 71 0.11 9.72 -26.44
N GLU A 72 -1.10 10.24 -26.41
CA GLU A 72 -1.63 11.09 -27.47
C GLU A 72 -1.88 12.50 -26.91
N GLY A 73 -0.95 13.40 -27.23
CA GLY A 73 -1.05 14.82 -26.93
C GLY A 73 0.24 15.33 -26.30
N PHE A 74 0.81 16.39 -26.83
CA PHE A 74 2.02 17.07 -26.37
C PHE A 74 1.94 17.37 -24.85
N GLY A 75 2.29 16.37 -24.03
CA GLY A 75 2.32 16.45 -22.59
C GLY A 75 3.70 16.88 -22.09
N GLU A 76 3.77 17.35 -20.86
CA GLU A 76 5.02 17.60 -20.17
C GLU A 76 5.79 16.28 -20.08
N ALA A 77 7.03 16.25 -20.62
CA ALA A 77 7.92 15.11 -20.50
C ALA A 77 8.84 15.33 -19.30
N GLN A 78 8.83 14.38 -18.39
CA GLN A 78 9.71 14.36 -17.23
C GLN A 78 11.00 13.61 -17.57
N TYR A 79 12.15 14.19 -17.23
CA TYR A 79 13.45 13.57 -17.40
C TYR A 79 14.18 13.56 -16.05
N SER A 80 14.81 12.45 -15.73
CA SER A 80 15.62 12.31 -14.53
C SER A 80 16.97 11.70 -14.89
N LYS A 81 18.01 12.17 -14.23
CA LYS A 81 19.34 11.56 -14.29
C LYS A 81 19.43 10.32 -13.41
N MET A 82 18.47 10.16 -12.52
CA MET A 82 18.29 8.99 -11.68
C MET A 82 17.71 7.82 -12.50
N LEU A 83 17.66 6.63 -11.93
CA LEU A 83 17.12 5.41 -12.53
C LEU A 83 15.69 5.63 -13.03
N MET A 84 15.52 5.93 -14.31
CA MET A 84 14.21 6.19 -14.93
C MET A 84 13.97 5.22 -16.08
N CYS A 85 12.75 4.71 -16.16
CA CYS A 85 12.27 3.96 -17.30
C CYS A 85 11.77 4.94 -18.37
N GLU A 86 12.35 4.92 -19.57
CA GLU A 86 11.97 5.83 -20.67
C GLU A 86 10.51 5.61 -21.12
N ASP A 87 10.04 4.36 -21.09
CA ASP A 87 8.71 4.01 -21.58
C ASP A 87 7.58 4.43 -20.63
N THR A 88 7.82 4.34 -19.31
CA THR A 88 6.79 4.60 -18.30
C THR A 88 6.96 5.94 -17.58
N GLY A 89 8.10 6.60 -17.73
CA GLY A 89 8.43 7.82 -16.99
C GLY A 89 8.67 7.61 -15.49
N ILE A 90 8.64 6.37 -15.00
CA ILE A 90 8.84 6.06 -13.59
C ILE A 90 10.33 6.22 -13.27
N SER A 91 10.65 7.07 -12.31
CA SER A 91 12.02 7.24 -11.82
C SER A 91 12.16 6.73 -10.40
N TYR A 92 13.32 6.15 -10.12
CA TYR A 92 13.66 5.64 -8.79
C TYR A 92 14.79 6.45 -8.20
N GLU A 93 14.73 6.66 -6.89
CA GLU A 93 15.86 7.20 -6.15
C GLU A 93 17.01 6.19 -6.13
N GLU A 94 18.24 6.70 -6.03
CA GLU A 94 19.40 5.82 -5.87
C GLU A 94 19.26 4.99 -4.59
N PRO A 95 19.36 3.65 -4.70
CA PRO A 95 19.08 2.78 -3.57
C PRO A 95 20.12 3.00 -2.45
N SER A 96 19.65 3.45 -1.31
CA SER A 96 20.44 3.50 -0.07
C SER A 96 20.27 2.19 0.71
N PRO A 97 21.20 1.82 1.63
CA PRO A 97 21.05 0.64 2.46
C PRO A 97 19.71 0.61 3.23
N ASN A 98 19.20 1.77 3.63
CA ASN A 98 17.92 1.90 4.34
C ASN A 98 16.70 1.50 3.48
N ALA A 99 16.82 1.57 2.15
CA ALA A 99 15.76 1.12 1.24
C ALA A 99 15.54 -0.40 1.28
N PHE A 100 16.49 -1.17 1.81
CA PHE A 100 16.41 -2.63 1.97
C PHE A 100 16.12 -3.07 3.41
N SER A 101 15.79 -2.13 4.30
CA SER A 101 15.45 -2.43 5.70
C SER A 101 13.94 -2.28 5.93
N PHE A 102 13.29 -3.34 6.39
CA PHE A 102 11.88 -3.29 6.78
C PHE A 102 11.63 -2.49 8.08
N ASN A 103 12.69 -2.19 8.86
CA ASN A 103 12.62 -1.32 10.05
C ASN A 103 12.82 0.17 9.68
N SER A 104 13.12 0.47 8.43
CA SER A 104 13.30 1.85 7.95
C SER A 104 12.06 2.31 7.19
N PRO A 105 11.56 3.52 7.41
CA PRO A 105 10.44 4.07 6.64
C PRO A 105 10.74 4.20 5.13
N TYR A 106 12.03 4.21 4.77
CA TYR A 106 12.46 4.25 3.37
C TYR A 106 12.29 2.92 2.65
N GLY A 107 12.42 1.79 3.36
CA GLY A 107 12.32 0.45 2.80
C GLY A 107 11.06 -0.32 3.18
N ALA A 108 10.45 0.00 4.32
CA ALA A 108 9.26 -0.69 4.81
C ALA A 108 8.06 -0.55 3.85
N CYS A 109 7.31 -1.63 3.67
CA CYS A 109 6.03 -1.58 2.98
C CYS A 109 5.10 -0.56 3.65
N PRO A 110 4.53 0.41 2.93
CA PRO A 110 3.71 1.47 3.52
C PRO A 110 2.42 0.94 4.15
N VAL A 111 1.87 -0.17 3.64
CA VAL A 111 0.62 -0.77 4.14
C VAL A 111 0.85 -1.49 5.47
N CYS A 112 1.78 -2.46 5.52
CA CYS A 112 2.03 -3.24 6.74
C CYS A 112 3.16 -2.64 7.62
N LYS A 113 3.74 -1.50 7.24
CA LYS A 113 4.82 -0.81 7.98
C LYS A 113 5.99 -1.73 8.34
N GLY A 114 6.31 -2.69 7.45
CA GLY A 114 7.40 -3.64 7.64
C GLY A 114 7.05 -4.92 8.40
N LEU A 115 5.80 -5.10 8.82
CA LEU A 115 5.36 -6.29 9.56
C LEU A 115 5.22 -7.53 8.66
N GLY A 116 4.86 -7.34 7.37
CA GLY A 116 4.63 -8.41 6.41
C GLY A 116 3.23 -9.01 6.49
N THR A 117 2.47 -8.67 7.51
CA THR A 117 1.09 -9.12 7.73
C THR A 117 0.18 -7.93 8.05
N THR A 118 -1.09 -8.11 7.79
CA THR A 118 -2.17 -7.16 8.13
C THR A 118 -3.29 -7.90 8.84
N PHE A 119 -4.00 -7.20 9.70
CA PHE A 119 -5.17 -7.74 10.37
C PHE A 119 -6.38 -7.65 9.42
N HIS A 120 -7.10 -8.75 9.32
CA HIS A 120 -8.34 -8.88 8.56
C HIS A 120 -9.43 -9.50 9.43
N ILE A 121 -10.68 -9.20 9.15
CA ILE A 121 -11.79 -9.83 9.87
C ILE A 121 -11.78 -11.35 9.62
N ASN A 122 -11.87 -12.10 10.71
CA ASN A 122 -12.10 -13.54 10.67
C ASN A 122 -13.62 -13.83 10.67
N MET A 123 -14.15 -14.05 9.47
CA MET A 123 -15.60 -14.31 9.33
C MET A 123 -16.07 -15.59 10.03
N GLU A 124 -15.18 -16.55 10.29
CA GLU A 124 -15.50 -17.76 11.07
C GLU A 124 -15.62 -17.43 12.57
N ALA A 125 -14.87 -16.44 13.06
CA ALA A 125 -15.04 -15.93 14.41
C ALA A 125 -16.28 -15.03 14.54
N VAL A 126 -16.61 -14.26 13.49
CA VAL A 126 -17.81 -13.41 13.47
C VAL A 126 -19.09 -14.24 13.40
N ILE A 127 -19.12 -15.29 12.61
CA ILE A 127 -20.27 -16.23 12.48
C ILE A 127 -19.76 -17.66 12.68
N PRO A 128 -19.58 -18.07 13.94
CA PRO A 128 -19.01 -19.39 14.24
C PRO A 128 -19.98 -20.52 13.91
N ASP A 129 -21.26 -20.31 14.06
CA ASP A 129 -22.30 -21.30 13.76
C ASP A 129 -23.46 -20.68 12.99
N ARG A 130 -23.58 -21.04 11.71
CA ARG A 130 -24.65 -20.57 10.84
C ARG A 130 -26.00 -21.28 11.10
N SER A 131 -26.04 -22.28 11.97
CA SER A 131 -27.29 -22.94 12.38
C SER A 131 -28.05 -22.12 13.42
N LEU A 132 -27.35 -21.22 14.13
CA LEU A 132 -27.96 -20.30 15.08
C LEU A 132 -28.64 -19.12 14.35
N SER A 133 -29.67 -18.58 14.97
CA SER A 133 -30.27 -17.32 14.56
C SER A 133 -29.51 -16.13 15.12
N ILE A 134 -29.79 -14.93 14.57
CA ILE A 134 -29.17 -13.69 15.07
C ILE A 134 -29.54 -13.45 16.54
N GLY A 135 -30.82 -13.73 16.91
CA GLY A 135 -31.31 -13.60 18.30
C GLY A 135 -30.62 -14.57 19.27
N GLU A 136 -30.22 -15.74 18.83
CA GLU A 136 -29.49 -16.75 19.61
C GLU A 136 -27.97 -16.47 19.68
N GLY A 137 -27.49 -15.38 19.08
CA GLY A 137 -26.07 -15.02 19.08
C GLY A 137 -25.28 -15.58 17.92
N GLY A 138 -25.93 -16.00 16.83
CA GLY A 138 -25.26 -16.52 15.64
C GLY A 138 -24.28 -15.52 14.98
N ILE A 139 -24.39 -14.22 15.28
CA ILE A 139 -23.37 -13.21 14.99
C ILE A 139 -22.68 -12.88 16.32
N ALA A 140 -21.53 -13.49 16.57
CA ALA A 140 -20.85 -13.46 17.84
C ALA A 140 -20.55 -12.04 18.38
N PRO A 141 -20.14 -11.05 17.57
CA PRO A 141 -19.96 -9.67 18.05
C PRO A 141 -21.25 -9.02 18.57
N LEU A 142 -22.41 -9.37 18.07
CA LEU A 142 -23.68 -8.89 18.60
C LEU A 142 -24.07 -9.57 19.92
N GLY A 143 -23.66 -10.81 20.09
CA GLY A 143 -24.14 -11.69 21.15
C GLY A 143 -25.61 -12.07 20.93
N GLY A 144 -26.24 -12.66 21.99
CA GLY A 144 -27.65 -12.93 21.98
C GLY A 144 -28.48 -11.66 22.17
N GLU A 145 -29.83 -11.79 22.09
CA GLU A 145 -30.74 -10.68 22.24
C GLU A 145 -30.51 -9.96 23.59
N ARG A 146 -30.19 -8.68 23.50
CA ARG A 146 -29.87 -7.83 24.65
C ARG A 146 -30.14 -6.36 24.38
N GLU A 147 -30.23 -5.58 25.46
CA GLU A 147 -30.47 -4.13 25.37
C GLU A 147 -29.22 -3.29 24.98
N ALA A 148 -28.17 -3.91 24.45
CA ALA A 148 -26.98 -3.18 24.01
C ALA A 148 -27.29 -2.29 22.80
N TYR A 149 -26.71 -1.10 22.77
CA TYR A 149 -26.92 -0.11 21.71
C TYR A 149 -26.70 -0.68 20.31
N VAL A 150 -25.58 -1.41 20.12
CA VAL A 150 -25.23 -2.02 18.83
C VAL A 150 -26.27 -3.06 18.39
N TYR A 151 -26.76 -3.86 19.32
CA TYR A 151 -27.81 -4.86 19.03
C TYR A 151 -29.11 -4.18 18.58
N LYS A 152 -29.52 -3.10 19.27
CA LYS A 152 -30.72 -2.32 18.90
C LYS A 152 -30.59 -1.71 17.51
N GLN A 153 -29.42 -1.15 17.16
CA GLN A 153 -29.20 -0.64 15.81
C GLN A 153 -29.30 -1.76 14.75
N ALA A 154 -28.65 -2.91 14.98
CA ALA A 154 -28.77 -4.06 14.09
C ALA A 154 -30.20 -4.57 13.96
N GLN A 155 -30.96 -4.57 15.07
CA GLN A 155 -32.40 -4.94 15.09
C GLN A 155 -33.25 -3.98 14.25
N ASP A 156 -33.00 -2.68 14.32
CA ASP A 156 -33.74 -1.68 13.54
C ASP A 156 -33.41 -1.81 12.02
N VAL A 157 -32.16 -2.07 11.68
CA VAL A 157 -31.73 -2.36 10.29
C VAL A 157 -32.39 -3.66 9.81
N ALA A 158 -32.39 -4.71 10.64
CA ALA A 158 -33.02 -5.97 10.28
C ALA A 158 -34.53 -5.80 10.01
N LYS A 159 -35.25 -5.02 10.86
CA LYS A 159 -36.67 -4.70 10.64
C LYS A 159 -36.89 -3.96 9.32
N LYS A 160 -36.09 -2.92 9.03
CA LYS A 160 -36.17 -2.14 7.77
C LYS A 160 -35.98 -3.01 6.53
N ASN A 161 -35.04 -3.95 6.59
CA ASN A 161 -34.69 -4.82 5.47
C ASN A 161 -35.41 -6.19 5.48
N LYS A 162 -36.42 -6.35 6.35
CA LYS A 162 -37.23 -7.59 6.49
C LYS A 162 -36.38 -8.84 6.76
N ILE A 163 -35.30 -8.68 7.53
CA ILE A 163 -34.40 -9.77 7.93
C ILE A 163 -35.00 -10.40 9.21
N SER A 164 -35.17 -11.70 9.20
CA SER A 164 -35.62 -12.43 10.37
C SER A 164 -34.48 -12.60 11.39
N LEU A 165 -34.72 -12.23 12.64
CA LEU A 165 -33.79 -12.42 13.74
C LEU A 165 -33.87 -13.82 14.37
N THR A 166 -34.95 -14.57 14.06
CA THR A 166 -35.26 -15.89 14.66
C THR A 166 -34.95 -17.05 13.73
N LYS A 167 -34.66 -16.80 12.44
CA LYS A 167 -34.26 -17.85 11.49
C LYS A 167 -32.77 -18.09 11.56
N PRO A 168 -32.33 -19.34 11.34
CA PRO A 168 -30.91 -19.67 11.20
C PRO A 168 -30.21 -18.78 10.14
N ILE A 169 -28.98 -18.34 10.42
CA ILE A 169 -28.22 -17.47 9.51
C ILE A 169 -28.05 -18.10 8.13
N ARG A 170 -27.93 -19.43 8.03
CA ARG A 170 -27.85 -20.14 6.75
C ARG A 170 -29.06 -19.94 5.83
N GLU A 171 -30.22 -19.57 6.40
CA GLU A 171 -31.47 -19.36 5.66
C GLU A 171 -31.67 -17.88 5.25
N ILE A 172 -30.81 -16.99 5.74
CA ILE A 172 -30.86 -15.56 5.42
C ILE A 172 -30.17 -15.35 4.07
N PRO A 173 -30.83 -14.66 3.10
CA PRO A 173 -30.19 -14.33 1.83
C PRO A 173 -28.90 -13.53 2.04
N GLN A 174 -27.85 -13.86 1.27
CA GLN A 174 -26.52 -13.24 1.44
C GLN A 174 -26.57 -11.72 1.37
N LYS A 175 -27.33 -11.13 0.43
CA LYS A 175 -27.51 -9.68 0.33
C LYS A 175 -28.05 -9.05 1.62
N SER A 176 -29.05 -9.71 2.24
CA SER A 176 -29.62 -9.25 3.50
C SER A 176 -28.63 -9.38 4.65
N LEU A 177 -27.85 -10.46 4.67
CA LEU A 177 -26.79 -10.65 5.66
C LEU A 177 -25.68 -9.60 5.50
N ASN A 178 -25.34 -9.27 4.26
CA ASN A 178 -24.35 -8.22 3.95
C ASN A 178 -24.76 -6.85 4.51
N VAL A 179 -26.04 -6.50 4.47
CA VAL A 179 -26.54 -5.25 5.08
C VAL A 179 -26.24 -5.20 6.58
N LEU A 180 -26.35 -6.31 7.29
CA LEU A 180 -25.99 -6.36 8.71
C LEU A 180 -24.48 -6.37 8.95
N LEU A 181 -23.73 -7.07 8.12
CA LEU A 181 -22.29 -7.21 8.28
C LEU A 181 -21.52 -5.98 7.82
N TYR A 182 -21.89 -5.40 6.68
CA TYR A 182 -21.12 -4.34 6.00
C TYR A 182 -21.88 -3.02 5.88
N GLY A 183 -23.15 -2.97 6.26
CA GLY A 183 -23.99 -1.79 6.09
C GLY A 183 -24.55 -1.60 4.66
N ASN A 184 -24.19 -2.48 3.70
CA ASN A 184 -24.62 -2.44 2.30
C ASN A 184 -24.91 -3.84 1.75
N GLU A 185 -25.65 -3.91 0.63
CA GLU A 185 -26.02 -5.19 0.01
C GLU A 185 -24.88 -5.87 -0.73
N GLU A 186 -23.87 -5.11 -1.14
CA GLU A 186 -22.73 -5.58 -1.95
C GLU A 186 -21.73 -6.39 -1.10
N GLY A 187 -21.73 -6.19 0.22
CA GLY A 187 -20.82 -6.87 1.13
C GLY A 187 -19.38 -6.35 1.02
N VAL A 188 -19.27 -5.10 0.63
CA VAL A 188 -17.97 -4.40 0.50
C VAL A 188 -17.68 -3.65 1.79
N GLU A 189 -16.46 -3.79 2.28
CA GLU A 189 -15.96 -2.96 3.38
C GLU A 189 -15.99 -1.49 2.95
N SER A 190 -16.47 -0.60 3.82
CA SER A 190 -16.44 0.83 3.50
C SER A 190 -15.00 1.32 3.53
N GLU A 191 -14.60 2.07 2.50
CA GLU A 191 -13.36 2.85 2.49
C GLU A 191 -13.48 4.03 3.48
N VAL A 192 -13.48 3.72 4.77
CA VAL A 192 -13.58 4.73 5.81
C VAL A 192 -12.17 5.03 6.32
N ASP A 193 -11.82 6.30 6.34
CA ASP A 193 -10.64 6.78 7.05
C ASP A 193 -10.89 6.65 8.56
N PHE A 194 -10.58 5.48 9.09
CA PHE A 194 -10.78 5.15 10.49
C PHE A 194 -9.93 6.01 11.45
N GLU A 195 -8.87 6.68 10.95
CA GLU A 195 -8.00 7.53 11.78
C GLU A 195 -8.68 8.83 12.20
N ASN A 196 -9.65 9.33 11.40
CA ASN A 196 -10.32 10.61 11.63
C ASN A 196 -11.82 10.51 11.97
N MET A 197 -12.36 9.32 12.13
CA MET A 197 -13.78 9.10 12.34
C MET A 197 -14.22 9.45 13.77
N GLN A 198 -14.93 10.55 13.93
CA GLN A 198 -15.68 10.83 15.16
C GLN A 198 -16.98 10.01 15.16
N VAL A 199 -17.28 9.37 16.29
CA VAL A 199 -18.53 8.63 16.46
C VAL A 199 -19.68 9.63 16.52
N ASP A 200 -20.41 9.79 15.44
CA ASP A 200 -21.67 10.51 15.41
C ASP A 200 -22.80 9.51 15.78
N PRO A 201 -23.53 9.72 16.90
CA PRO A 201 -24.67 8.88 17.25
C PRO A 201 -25.79 8.89 16.21
N GLN A 202 -25.81 9.86 15.28
CA GLN A 202 -26.76 9.97 14.18
C GLN A 202 -26.22 9.39 12.86
N ALA A 203 -24.99 8.87 12.86
CA ALA A 203 -24.41 8.26 11.67
C ALA A 203 -25.25 7.05 11.20
N PRO A 204 -25.36 6.83 9.90
CA PRO A 204 -26.00 5.64 9.36
C PRO A 204 -25.29 4.37 9.89
N TYR A 205 -26.05 3.27 9.98
CA TYR A 205 -25.50 1.99 10.41
C TYR A 205 -24.33 1.56 9.53
N GLU A 206 -23.17 1.41 10.14
CA GLU A 206 -21.91 1.14 9.42
C GLU A 206 -21.69 -0.35 9.09
N GLY A 207 -22.43 -1.24 9.76
CA GLY A 207 -22.19 -2.69 9.71
C GLY A 207 -21.22 -3.18 10.79
N ILE A 208 -21.35 -4.46 11.13
CA ILE A 208 -20.58 -5.09 12.22
C ILE A 208 -19.08 -5.16 11.87
N VAL A 209 -18.77 -5.49 10.63
CA VAL A 209 -17.37 -5.58 10.13
C VAL A 209 -16.67 -4.23 10.26
N ASN A 210 -17.30 -3.17 9.75
CA ASN A 210 -16.74 -1.82 9.81
C ASN A 210 -16.62 -1.33 11.26
N MET A 211 -17.59 -1.65 12.11
CA MET A 211 -17.53 -1.37 13.55
C MET A 211 -16.32 -2.06 14.22
N LEU A 212 -16.07 -3.33 13.91
CA LEU A 212 -14.92 -4.07 14.44
C LEU A 212 -13.60 -3.44 13.99
N TYR A 213 -13.44 -3.08 12.71
CA TYR A 213 -12.28 -2.37 12.21
C TYR A 213 -12.07 -1.02 12.91
N ARG A 214 -13.16 -0.26 13.10
CA ARG A 214 -13.10 1.02 13.79
C ARG A 214 -12.66 0.87 15.24
N TRP A 215 -13.17 -0.10 15.97
CA TRP A 215 -12.76 -0.34 17.35
C TRP A 215 -11.34 -0.87 17.46
N PHE A 216 -10.90 -1.71 16.52
CA PHE A 216 -9.54 -2.20 16.46
C PHE A 216 -8.52 -1.09 16.18
N ASN A 217 -8.81 -0.20 15.23
CA ASN A 217 -7.86 0.86 14.81
C ASN A 217 -7.93 2.10 15.71
N ASN A 218 -9.12 2.52 16.16
CA ASN A 218 -9.34 3.79 16.88
C ASN A 218 -9.89 3.60 18.30
N GLY A 219 -9.82 2.41 18.82
CA GLY A 219 -10.30 2.14 20.18
C GLY A 219 -9.50 2.94 21.21
N HIS A 220 -10.00 4.12 21.62
CA HIS A 220 -9.49 4.86 22.78
C HIS A 220 -9.58 4.06 24.09
N ARG A 221 -10.31 2.95 24.08
CA ARG A 221 -10.45 2.00 25.18
C ARG A 221 -9.79 0.70 24.77
N GLU A 222 -8.73 0.36 25.45
CA GLU A 222 -7.97 -0.88 25.26
C GLU A 222 -8.86 -2.14 25.29
N GLU A 223 -9.86 -2.14 26.17
CA GLU A 223 -10.84 -3.23 26.26
C GLU A 223 -11.63 -3.47 24.95
N LEU A 224 -12.04 -2.40 24.27
CA LEU A 224 -12.78 -2.51 22.99
C LEU A 224 -11.85 -2.98 21.86
N ARG A 225 -10.60 -2.52 21.88
CA ARG A 225 -9.60 -2.96 20.92
C ARG A 225 -9.29 -4.45 21.09
N ASN A 226 -9.01 -4.89 22.31
CA ASN A 226 -8.73 -6.29 22.63
C ASN A 226 -9.92 -7.18 22.26
N TRP A 227 -11.13 -6.70 22.57
CA TRP A 227 -12.36 -7.42 22.19
C TRP A 227 -12.52 -7.52 20.66
N ALA A 228 -12.23 -6.47 19.91
CA ALA A 228 -12.29 -6.51 18.43
C ALA A 228 -11.20 -7.42 17.84
N GLU A 229 -10.02 -7.50 18.50
CA GLU A 229 -8.90 -8.35 18.10
C GLU A 229 -9.29 -9.85 18.11
N ASP A 230 -10.20 -10.29 18.98
CA ASP A 230 -10.71 -11.68 19.02
C ASP A 230 -11.39 -12.09 17.70
N TYR A 231 -11.86 -11.11 16.92
CA TYR A 231 -12.50 -11.31 15.61
C TYR A 231 -11.56 -11.04 14.44
N MET A 232 -10.27 -10.81 14.69
CA MET A 232 -9.27 -10.55 13.67
C MET A 232 -8.38 -11.79 13.42
N GLN A 233 -7.82 -11.85 12.23
CA GLN A 233 -6.80 -12.81 11.85
C GLN A 233 -5.68 -12.10 11.10
N LEU A 234 -4.45 -12.55 11.32
CA LEU A 234 -3.29 -12.08 10.57
C LEU A 234 -3.24 -12.78 9.21
N LYS A 235 -3.19 -12.01 8.14
CA LYS A 235 -2.95 -12.50 6.78
C LYS A 235 -1.68 -11.85 6.22
N PRO A 236 -0.98 -12.51 5.27
CA PRO A 236 0.08 -11.85 4.53
C PRO A 236 -0.42 -10.54 3.91
N CYS A 237 0.35 -9.48 4.05
CA CYS A 237 0.00 -8.17 3.49
C CYS A 237 -0.14 -8.27 1.97
N GLU A 238 -1.29 -7.91 1.43
CA GLU A 238 -1.59 -8.00 -0.01
C GLU A 238 -0.67 -7.12 -0.86
N SER A 239 -0.26 -5.96 -0.33
CA SER A 239 0.62 -5.04 -1.05
C SER A 239 2.01 -5.59 -1.28
N CYS A 240 2.64 -6.23 -0.27
CA CYS A 240 4.00 -6.75 -0.37
C CYS A 240 4.08 -8.28 -0.41
N GLY A 241 2.95 -8.99 -0.35
CA GLY A 241 2.93 -10.46 -0.34
C GLY A 241 3.70 -11.09 0.83
N GLY A 242 3.82 -10.39 1.97
CA GLY A 242 4.64 -10.84 3.10
C GLY A 242 6.11 -10.41 3.04
N ALA A 243 6.57 -9.78 1.96
CA ALA A 243 7.98 -9.40 1.77
C ALA A 243 8.47 -8.29 2.71
N LYS A 244 7.58 -7.60 3.43
CA LYS A 244 7.85 -6.54 4.41
C LYS A 244 8.41 -5.24 3.82
N LEU A 245 8.83 -5.23 2.58
CA LEU A 245 9.50 -4.14 1.88
C LEU A 245 8.61 -3.54 0.79
N LYS A 246 8.95 -2.33 0.38
CA LYS A 246 8.37 -1.68 -0.81
C LYS A 246 8.67 -2.52 -2.05
N LYS A 247 7.79 -2.46 -3.06
CA LYS A 247 7.96 -3.19 -4.34
C LYS A 247 9.25 -2.80 -5.05
N GLU A 248 9.63 -1.53 -5.00
CA GLU A 248 10.83 -0.97 -5.62
C GLU A 248 12.10 -1.63 -5.07
N SER A 249 12.16 -1.88 -3.77
CA SER A 249 13.29 -2.56 -3.13
C SER A 249 13.43 -4.03 -3.58
N LEU A 250 12.34 -4.66 -3.98
CA LEU A 250 12.33 -6.06 -4.42
C LEU A 250 12.77 -6.23 -5.89
N TRP A 251 12.87 -5.15 -6.66
CA TRP A 251 13.36 -5.22 -8.04
C TRP A 251 14.87 -5.34 -8.12
N PHE A 252 15.60 -5.00 -7.06
CA PHE A 252 17.04 -5.22 -6.97
C PHE A 252 17.33 -6.70 -6.71
N LYS A 253 18.06 -7.33 -7.64
CA LYS A 253 18.38 -8.76 -7.57
C LYS A 253 19.88 -9.00 -7.60
N VAL A 254 20.32 -9.94 -6.79
CA VAL A 254 21.69 -10.48 -6.82
C VAL A 254 21.57 -11.94 -7.26
N ALA A 255 22.26 -12.32 -8.31
CA ALA A 255 22.18 -13.68 -8.91
C ALA A 255 20.72 -14.15 -9.10
N GLY A 256 19.83 -13.26 -9.57
CA GLY A 256 18.40 -13.56 -9.84
C GLY A 256 17.46 -13.57 -8.64
N ARG A 257 17.95 -13.37 -7.42
CA ARG A 257 17.16 -13.34 -6.18
C ARG A 257 17.12 -11.94 -5.57
N ASN A 258 15.99 -11.52 -5.07
CA ASN A 258 15.84 -10.30 -4.29
C ASN A 258 16.06 -10.56 -2.79
N ILE A 259 16.11 -9.50 -1.99
CA ILE A 259 16.37 -9.62 -0.56
C ILE A 259 15.26 -10.40 0.19
N SER A 260 14.01 -10.29 -0.23
CA SER A 260 12.91 -11.03 0.39
C SER A 260 13.00 -12.53 0.08
N ASP A 261 13.36 -12.89 -1.16
CA ASP A 261 13.60 -14.28 -1.54
C ASP A 261 14.67 -14.91 -0.64
N LEU A 262 15.76 -14.18 -0.38
CA LEU A 262 16.87 -14.64 0.44
C LEU A 262 16.50 -14.70 1.94
N SER A 263 15.78 -13.70 2.43
CA SER A 263 15.37 -13.64 3.85
C SER A 263 14.34 -14.69 4.23
N ASN A 264 13.60 -15.23 3.26
CA ASN A 264 12.62 -16.30 3.46
C ASN A 264 13.20 -17.72 3.30
N MET A 265 14.48 -17.83 2.92
CA MET A 265 15.15 -19.13 2.88
C MET A 265 15.49 -19.62 4.29
N ASN A 266 15.43 -20.91 4.50
CA ASN A 266 16.09 -21.51 5.68
C ASN A 266 17.61 -21.35 5.57
N LEU A 267 18.32 -21.45 6.68
CA LEU A 267 19.76 -21.19 6.76
C LEU A 267 20.58 -22.11 5.85
N ASP A 268 20.21 -23.40 5.76
CA ASP A 268 20.89 -24.38 4.89
C ASP A 268 20.77 -23.99 3.41
N ASN A 269 19.55 -23.62 2.97
CA ASN A 269 19.31 -23.21 1.59
C ASN A 269 20.01 -21.90 1.26
N LEU A 270 20.08 -20.97 2.23
CA LEU A 270 20.83 -19.71 2.07
C LEU A 270 22.32 -19.97 1.96
N ALA A 271 22.87 -20.87 2.77
CA ALA A 271 24.28 -21.28 2.68
C ALA A 271 24.58 -21.91 1.32
N ALA A 272 23.78 -22.89 0.89
CA ALA A 272 23.91 -23.50 -0.42
C ALA A 272 23.76 -22.51 -1.58
N TRP A 273 22.90 -21.50 -1.43
CA TRP A 273 22.77 -20.43 -2.43
C TRP A 273 23.99 -19.51 -2.44
N LEU A 274 24.63 -19.24 -1.30
CA LEU A 274 25.85 -18.44 -1.23
C LEU A 274 27.07 -19.19 -1.80
N ASP A 275 27.04 -20.51 -1.79
CA ASP A 275 28.11 -21.31 -2.37
C ASP A 275 28.19 -21.09 -3.89
N GLY A 276 29.37 -20.71 -4.36
CA GLY A 276 29.62 -20.42 -5.77
C GLY A 276 28.88 -19.20 -6.32
N ILE A 277 28.44 -18.28 -5.47
CA ILE A 277 27.81 -17.03 -5.90
C ILE A 277 28.71 -16.21 -6.80
N GLU A 278 30.04 -16.31 -6.60
CA GLU A 278 31.07 -15.63 -7.38
C GLU A 278 31.02 -15.98 -8.87
N LEU A 279 30.55 -17.18 -9.20
CA LEU A 279 30.37 -17.63 -10.58
C LEU A 279 29.09 -17.10 -11.25
N ARG A 280 28.17 -16.58 -10.44
CA ARG A 280 26.83 -16.10 -10.86
C ARG A 280 26.70 -14.59 -10.90
N ILE A 281 27.72 -13.87 -10.44
CA ILE A 281 27.78 -12.40 -10.45
C ILE A 281 28.98 -11.94 -11.28
N SER A 282 28.97 -10.69 -11.71
CA SER A 282 30.05 -10.12 -12.52
C SER A 282 31.35 -9.92 -11.72
N ASN A 283 32.52 -9.88 -12.41
CA ASN A 283 33.78 -9.60 -11.76
C ASN A 283 33.79 -8.30 -10.95
N LYS A 284 33.12 -7.25 -11.45
CA LYS A 284 32.96 -5.98 -10.73
C LYS A 284 32.19 -6.17 -9.43
N GLN A 285 31.09 -6.90 -9.46
CA GLN A 285 30.28 -7.23 -8.28
C GLN A 285 31.04 -8.09 -7.28
N ASN A 286 31.87 -9.05 -7.77
CA ASN A 286 32.72 -9.86 -6.92
C ASN A 286 33.76 -9.03 -6.15
N ILE A 287 34.39 -8.07 -6.82
CA ILE A 287 35.37 -7.19 -6.17
C ILE A 287 34.69 -6.34 -5.08
N ILE A 288 33.53 -5.76 -5.40
CA ILE A 288 32.78 -4.92 -4.46
C ILE A 288 32.20 -5.74 -3.29
N GLY A 289 31.69 -6.92 -3.56
CA GLY A 289 30.98 -7.76 -2.57
C GLY A 289 31.87 -8.67 -1.75
N LYS A 290 33.16 -8.79 -2.04
CA LYS A 290 34.08 -9.78 -1.46
C LYS A 290 34.04 -9.83 0.08
N ASP A 291 34.23 -8.67 0.70
CA ASP A 291 34.33 -8.59 2.16
C ASP A 291 32.96 -8.81 2.82
N VAL A 292 31.89 -8.29 2.21
CA VAL A 292 30.51 -8.48 2.68
C VAL A 292 30.11 -9.95 2.58
N LEU A 293 30.40 -10.62 1.48
CA LEU A 293 30.08 -12.05 1.29
C LEU A 293 30.85 -12.92 2.29
N LYS A 294 32.11 -12.59 2.58
CA LYS A 294 32.89 -13.26 3.60
C LYS A 294 32.22 -13.16 4.99
N GLU A 295 31.89 -11.93 5.39
CA GLU A 295 31.25 -11.68 6.69
C GLU A 295 29.88 -12.38 6.79
N ILE A 296 29.07 -12.37 5.74
CA ILE A 296 27.80 -13.08 5.73
C ILE A 296 28.00 -14.59 5.90
N ARG A 297 28.96 -15.19 5.22
CA ARG A 297 29.27 -16.62 5.36
C ARG A 297 29.72 -16.99 6.77
N GLU A 298 30.61 -16.18 7.35
CA GLU A 298 31.09 -16.42 8.73
C GLU A 298 29.93 -16.37 9.74
N ARG A 299 29.06 -15.39 9.62
CA ARG A 299 27.88 -15.27 10.49
C ARG A 299 26.86 -16.40 10.27
N LEU A 300 26.66 -16.79 9.02
CA LEU A 300 25.74 -17.86 8.67
C LEU A 300 26.27 -19.21 9.19
N GLN A 301 27.56 -19.47 9.04
CA GLN A 301 28.18 -20.69 9.57
C GLN A 301 28.04 -20.77 11.09
N PHE A 302 28.27 -19.64 11.79
CA PHE A 302 28.05 -19.59 13.23
C PHE A 302 26.63 -19.98 13.64
N LEU A 303 25.61 -19.53 12.86
CA LEU A 303 24.21 -19.87 13.14
C LEU A 303 23.89 -21.34 12.81
N LEU A 304 24.59 -21.94 11.86
CA LEU A 304 24.42 -23.36 11.51
C LEU A 304 25.09 -24.30 12.51
N ASP A 305 26.12 -23.82 13.21
CA ASP A 305 26.88 -24.59 14.18
C ASP A 305 26.19 -24.63 15.55
N VAL A 306 25.18 -23.81 15.82
CA VAL A 306 24.40 -23.72 17.07
C VAL A 306 23.10 -24.49 16.97
#